data_d50204aaeacdb8fdc469053e556261d4
#
_entry.id   d50204aaeacdb8fdc469053e556261d4
#
_cell.length_a   1.000
_cell.length_b   1.000
_cell.length_c   1.000
_cell.angle_alpha   90.00
_cell.angle_beta   90.00
_cell.angle_gamma   90.00
#
_symmetry.space_group_name_H-M   'P 1'
#
loop_
_entity.id
_entity.type
_entity.pdbx_description
1 polymer ?
#
loop_
_entity_poly.entity_id
_entity_poly.type
_entity_poly.pdbx_seq_one_letter_code
_entity_poly.pdbx_strand_id
1 'polypeptide(L)'
;MIGVIGLGFVGLTTALGFSESGISTTGFDINDSKLDLIKSGKIPFYEPDLKEALSRNLGKNFLITESIGQLIGSSDVIFICVGTPKNSQGAADLSQIKSVFDAICKG
;
A
#
# COMPACT_ATOMS: atom_id res chain seq x y z
N MET A 1 5.96 13.56 -1.88
CA MET A 1 5.91 12.10 -1.73
C MET A 1 4.46 11.62 -1.66
N ILE A 2 4.16 10.50 -2.28
CA ILE A 2 2.84 9.90 -2.25
C ILE A 2 2.86 8.70 -1.30
N GLY A 3 1.85 8.61 -0.45
CA GLY A 3 1.66 7.46 0.42
C GLY A 3 0.51 6.61 -0.10
N VAL A 4 0.67 5.28 -0.07
CA VAL A 4 -0.39 4.34 -0.45
C VAL A 4 -0.61 3.37 0.70
N ILE A 5 -1.82 3.35 1.22
CA ILE A 5 -2.22 2.47 2.31
C ILE A 5 -3.10 1.37 1.72
N GLY A 6 -2.66 0.14 1.90
CA GLY A 6 -3.31 -1.01 1.29
C GLY A 6 -2.63 -1.40 0.00
N LEU A 7 -1.88 -2.51 0.04
CA LEU A 7 -1.07 -2.96 -1.11
C LEU A 7 -1.63 -4.24 -1.74
N GLY A 8 -2.95 -4.28 -1.91
CA GLY A 8 -3.58 -5.27 -2.76
C GLY A 8 -3.37 -4.92 -4.22
N PHE A 9 -4.16 -5.51 -5.11
CA PHE A 9 -3.98 -5.27 -6.55
C PHE A 9 -4.06 -3.77 -6.89
N VAL A 10 -5.10 -3.09 -6.42
CA VAL A 10 -5.32 -1.68 -6.74
C VAL A 10 -4.22 -0.81 -6.13
N GLY A 11 -3.93 -1.00 -4.85
CA GLY A 11 -2.94 -0.19 -4.15
C GLY A 11 -1.54 -0.35 -4.71
N LEU A 12 -1.12 -1.59 -4.93
CA LEU A 12 0.22 -1.85 -5.46
C LEU A 12 0.35 -1.36 -6.90
N THR A 13 -0.68 -1.55 -7.73
CA THR A 13 -0.69 -1.03 -9.10
C THR A 13 -0.57 0.49 -9.10
N THR A 14 -1.32 1.16 -8.23
CA THR A 14 -1.29 2.62 -8.10
C THR A 14 0.10 3.09 -7.64
N ALA A 15 0.66 2.44 -6.62
CA ALA A 15 1.96 2.83 -6.08
C ALA A 15 3.07 2.65 -7.13
N LEU A 16 3.08 1.54 -7.83
CA LEU A 16 4.09 1.28 -8.84
C LEU A 16 3.91 2.16 -10.07
N GLY A 17 2.68 2.53 -10.40
CA GLY A 17 2.42 3.48 -11.48
C GLY A 17 3.05 4.84 -11.21
N PHE A 18 2.89 5.37 -10.01
CA PHE A 18 3.54 6.61 -9.61
C PHE A 18 5.06 6.47 -9.59
N SER A 19 5.55 5.36 -9.06
CA SER A 19 6.99 5.11 -8.97
C SER A 19 7.64 5.04 -10.35
N GLU A 20 6.99 4.40 -11.31
CA GLU A 20 7.49 4.32 -12.68
C GLU A 20 7.52 5.70 -13.35
N SER A 21 6.67 6.61 -12.92
CA SER A 21 6.67 7.99 -13.40
C SER A 21 7.72 8.86 -12.72
N GLY A 22 8.53 8.30 -11.85
CA GLY A 22 9.58 9.03 -11.14
C GLY A 22 9.12 9.73 -9.88
N ILE A 23 7.93 9.43 -9.39
CA ILE A 23 7.39 10.05 -8.18
C ILE A 23 7.70 9.17 -6.97
N SER A 24 8.32 9.75 -5.95
CA SER A 24 8.62 9.02 -4.72
C SER A 24 7.33 8.56 -4.05
N THR A 25 7.22 7.27 -3.79
CA THR A 25 6.02 6.65 -3.26
C THR A 25 6.37 5.72 -2.11
N THR A 26 5.58 5.77 -1.04
CA THR A 26 5.75 4.88 0.12
C THR A 26 4.48 4.07 0.29
N GLY A 27 4.65 2.76 0.47
CA GLY A 27 3.53 1.85 0.65
C GLY A 27 3.47 1.26 2.05
N PHE A 28 2.27 1.01 2.53
CA PHE A 28 2.00 0.34 3.81
C PHE A 28 0.81 -0.59 3.65
N ASP A 29 0.86 -1.72 4.34
CA ASP A 29 -0.28 -2.63 4.44
C ASP A 29 -0.34 -3.17 5.87
N ILE A 30 -1.55 -3.35 6.38
CA ILE A 30 -1.76 -3.88 7.72
C ILE A 30 -1.36 -5.37 7.82
N ASN A 31 -1.28 -6.05 6.69
CA ASN A 31 -0.90 -7.45 6.64
C ASN A 31 0.63 -7.57 6.56
N ASP A 32 1.25 -7.98 7.67
CA ASP A 32 2.71 -8.08 7.75
C ASP A 32 3.29 -9.09 6.76
N SER A 33 2.60 -10.19 6.53
CA SER A 33 3.05 -11.20 5.57
C SER A 33 3.11 -10.64 4.17
N LYS A 34 2.14 -9.82 3.80
CA LYS A 34 2.11 -9.16 2.50
C LYS A 34 3.27 -8.16 2.37
N LEU A 35 3.52 -7.37 3.42
CA LEU A 35 4.65 -6.44 3.42
C LEU A 35 5.97 -7.17 3.25
N ASP A 36 6.17 -8.26 3.97
CA ASP A 36 7.40 -9.05 3.86
C ASP A 36 7.58 -9.60 2.45
N LEU A 37 6.52 -10.07 1.84
CA LEU A 37 6.54 -10.60 0.49
C LEU A 37 6.98 -9.51 -0.51
N ILE A 38 6.38 -8.34 -0.42
CA ILE A 38 6.69 -7.22 -1.31
C ILE A 38 8.12 -6.72 -1.08
N LYS A 39 8.57 -6.65 0.17
CA LYS A 39 9.94 -6.27 0.51
C LYS A 39 10.97 -7.19 -0.12
N SER A 40 10.63 -8.47 -0.28
CA SER A 40 11.52 -9.44 -0.91
C SER A 40 11.47 -9.40 -2.44
N GLY A 41 10.71 -8.47 -3.01
CA GLY A 41 10.60 -8.30 -4.45
C GLY A 41 9.55 -9.18 -5.11
N LYS A 42 8.63 -9.72 -4.32
CA LYS A 42 7.58 -10.60 -4.83
C LYS A 42 6.23 -9.91 -4.79
N ILE A 43 5.35 -10.33 -5.70
CA ILE A 43 3.99 -9.80 -5.80
C ILE A 43 3.05 -10.86 -5.19
N PRO A 44 2.10 -10.47 -4.32
CA PRO A 44 1.19 -11.42 -3.67
C PRO A 44 0.06 -11.92 -4.57
N PHE A 45 0.15 -11.67 -5.86
CA PHE A 45 -0.80 -12.16 -6.85
C PHE A 45 -0.05 -12.32 -8.18
N TYR A 46 -0.68 -12.98 -9.16
CA TYR A 46 -0.01 -13.23 -10.43
C TYR A 46 -0.18 -12.03 -11.37
N GLU A 47 0.90 -11.26 -11.55
CA GLU A 47 0.94 -10.13 -12.48
C GLU A 47 2.41 -9.84 -12.84
N PRO A 48 2.90 -10.42 -13.96
CA PRO A 48 4.32 -10.28 -14.31
C PRO A 48 4.80 -8.84 -14.51
N ASP A 49 3.97 -7.98 -15.09
CA ASP A 49 4.34 -6.60 -15.34
C ASP A 49 4.57 -5.84 -14.03
N LEU A 50 3.76 -6.11 -13.00
CA LEU A 50 3.94 -5.50 -11.70
C LEU A 50 5.20 -6.01 -11.00
N LYS A 51 5.55 -7.27 -11.19
CA LYS A 51 6.77 -7.81 -10.62
C LYS A 51 8.00 -7.09 -11.17
N GLU A 52 8.03 -6.84 -12.47
CA GLU A 52 9.13 -6.10 -13.09
C GLU A 52 9.17 -4.66 -12.59
N ALA A 53 8.02 -3.99 -12.50
CA ALA A 53 7.94 -2.64 -11.99
C ALA A 53 8.42 -2.57 -10.54
N LEU A 54 8.05 -3.55 -9.72
CA LEU A 54 8.53 -3.63 -8.34
C LEU A 54 10.05 -3.76 -8.30
N SER A 55 10.61 -4.62 -9.11
CA SER A 55 12.07 -4.83 -9.16
C SER A 55 12.81 -3.56 -9.54
N ARG A 56 12.26 -2.77 -10.46
CA ARG A 56 12.90 -1.52 -10.90
C ARG A 56 12.82 -0.42 -9.86
N ASN A 57 11.77 -0.40 -9.04
CA ASN A 57 11.48 0.76 -8.18
C ASN A 57 11.71 0.51 -6.71
N LEU A 58 11.71 -0.74 -6.26
CA LEU A 58 11.87 -1.06 -4.85
C LEU A 58 13.21 -0.56 -4.30
N GLY A 59 13.14 0.23 -3.25
CA GLY A 59 14.33 0.85 -2.67
C GLY A 59 14.78 2.11 -3.39
N LYS A 60 14.10 2.50 -4.45
CA LYS A 60 14.39 3.71 -5.23
C LYS A 60 13.21 4.67 -5.14
N ASN A 61 12.28 4.57 -6.10
CA ASN A 61 11.07 5.41 -6.09
C ASN A 61 9.93 4.79 -5.28
N PHE A 62 10.03 3.53 -4.91
CA PHE A 62 9.02 2.85 -4.11
C PHE A 62 9.65 2.30 -2.84
N LEU A 63 9.17 2.79 -1.70
CA LEU A 63 9.62 2.36 -0.38
C LEU A 63 8.48 1.71 0.37
N ILE A 64 8.80 0.77 1.24
CA ILE A 64 7.84 0.10 2.11
C ILE A 64 8.11 0.55 3.53
N THR A 65 7.06 0.92 4.25
CA THR A 65 7.17 1.23 5.68
C THR A 65 6.29 0.27 6.49
N GLU A 66 6.73 -0.03 7.69
CA GLU A 66 5.97 -0.80 8.67
C GLU A 66 5.18 0.10 9.62
N SER A 67 5.35 1.42 9.48
CA SER A 67 4.71 2.40 10.34
C SER A 67 3.75 3.28 9.53
N ILE A 68 2.46 3.17 9.81
CA ILE A 68 1.46 4.02 9.16
C ILE A 68 1.66 5.48 9.56
N GLY A 69 2.10 5.74 10.78
CA GLY A 69 2.40 7.11 11.24
C GLY A 69 3.53 7.74 10.46
N GLN A 70 4.56 6.97 10.14
CA GLN A 70 5.68 7.46 9.35
C GLN A 70 5.21 7.78 7.92
N LEU A 71 4.39 6.94 7.32
CA LEU A 71 3.84 7.19 6.00
C LEU A 71 3.02 8.47 5.99
N ILE A 72 2.13 8.64 6.96
CA ILE A 72 1.28 9.83 7.06
C ILE A 72 2.14 11.09 7.22
N GLY A 73 3.16 11.04 8.07
CA GLY A 73 4.01 12.19 8.34
C GLY A 73 4.88 12.62 7.16
N SER A 74 5.21 11.71 6.25
CA SER A 74 6.11 11.98 5.13
C SER A 74 5.38 12.18 3.80
N SER A 75 4.07 11.97 3.75
CA SER A 75 3.32 12.00 2.49
C SER A 75 2.55 13.31 2.32
N ASP A 76 2.61 13.87 1.10
CA ASP A 76 1.82 15.04 0.72
C ASP A 76 0.40 14.63 0.30
N VAL A 77 0.28 13.48 -0.34
CA VAL A 77 -0.99 12.90 -0.78
C VAL A 77 -1.02 11.45 -0.37
N ILE A 78 -2.14 11.00 0.17
CA ILE A 78 -2.31 9.62 0.63
C ILE A 78 -3.48 8.98 -0.10
N PHE A 79 -3.20 7.85 -0.76
CA PHE A 79 -4.24 7.01 -1.37
C PHE A 79 -4.57 5.86 -0.42
N ILE A 80 -5.84 5.71 -0.12
CA ILE A 80 -6.32 4.64 0.76
C ILE A 80 -7.00 3.60 -0.12
N CYS A 81 -6.33 2.46 -0.28
CA CYS A 81 -6.74 1.39 -1.19
C CYS A 81 -7.04 0.10 -0.42
N VAL A 82 -7.54 0.23 0.81
CA VAL A 82 -7.87 -0.95 1.62
C VAL A 82 -9.15 -1.60 1.09
N GLY A 83 -9.20 -2.93 1.16
CA GLY A 83 -10.37 -3.66 0.75
C GLY A 83 -11.53 -3.49 1.72
N THR A 84 -12.73 -3.77 1.24
CA THR A 84 -13.93 -3.83 2.05
C THR A 84 -14.52 -5.23 1.95
N PRO A 85 -13.88 -6.24 2.57
CA PRO A 85 -14.39 -7.60 2.48
C PRO A 85 -15.77 -7.72 3.12
N LYS A 86 -16.58 -8.63 2.60
CA LYS A 86 -17.89 -8.89 3.18
C LYS A 86 -17.72 -9.65 4.49
N ASN A 87 -18.53 -9.29 5.49
CA ASN A 87 -18.59 -10.06 6.73
C ASN A 87 -19.43 -11.33 6.52
N SER A 88 -19.61 -12.11 7.60
CA SER A 88 -20.33 -13.38 7.54
C SER A 88 -21.81 -13.23 7.14
N GLN A 89 -22.35 -12.02 7.19
CA GLN A 89 -23.74 -11.72 6.84
C GLN A 89 -23.86 -11.10 5.45
N GLY A 90 -22.73 -11.00 4.72
CA GLY A 90 -22.74 -10.45 3.39
C GLY A 90 -22.61 -8.93 3.32
N ALA A 91 -22.52 -8.25 4.45
CA ALA A 91 -22.30 -6.80 4.47
C ALA A 91 -20.82 -6.46 4.38
N ALA A 92 -20.50 -5.28 3.86
CA ALA A 92 -19.12 -4.83 3.78
C ALA A 92 -18.54 -4.62 5.16
N ASP A 93 -17.31 -5.09 5.36
CA ASP A 93 -16.59 -4.88 6.62
C ASP A 93 -15.74 -3.62 6.48
N LEU A 94 -16.09 -2.58 7.23
CA LEU A 94 -15.44 -1.28 7.17
C LEU A 94 -14.40 -1.10 8.27
N SER A 95 -14.07 -2.15 9.02
CA SER A 95 -13.14 -2.04 10.14
C SER A 95 -11.75 -1.58 9.71
N GLN A 96 -11.25 -2.04 8.57
CA GLN A 96 -9.94 -1.61 8.06
C GLN A 96 -9.94 -0.13 7.71
N ILE A 97 -10.98 0.35 7.06
CA ILE A 97 -11.09 1.77 6.69
C ILE A 97 -11.14 2.62 7.95
N LYS A 98 -11.92 2.20 8.94
CA LYS A 98 -12.02 2.93 10.20
C LYS A 98 -10.68 3.00 10.91
N SER A 99 -9.93 1.90 10.94
CA SER A 99 -8.60 1.88 11.56
C SER A 99 -7.65 2.87 10.88
N VAL A 100 -7.69 2.95 9.56
CA VAL A 100 -6.86 3.88 8.80
C VAL A 100 -7.24 5.32 9.12
N PHE A 101 -8.53 5.64 9.12
CA PHE A 101 -9.00 6.99 9.44
C PHE A 101 -8.61 7.39 10.86
N ASP A 102 -8.73 6.48 11.83
CA ASP A 102 -8.33 6.76 13.20
C ASP A 102 -6.83 7.08 13.28
N ALA A 103 -6.00 6.35 12.54
CA ALA A 103 -4.57 6.61 12.51
C ALA A 103 -4.26 7.98 11.89
N ILE A 104 -4.96 8.36 10.82
CA ILE A 104 -4.78 9.65 10.16
C ILE A 104 -5.18 10.78 11.11
N CYS A 105 -6.28 10.63 11.82
CA CYS A 105 -6.75 11.66 12.75
C CYS A 105 -5.81 11.85 13.94
N LYS A 106 -5.10 10.81 14.34
CA LYS A 106 -4.11 10.89 15.42
C LYS A 106 -2.76 11.42 14.94
N GLY A 107 -2.50 11.26 13.67
CA GLY A 107 -1.25 11.69 13.07
C GLY A 107 -1.25 13.15 12.76
#